data_8129b744e0e82b71d82a043b711ef0e6
#
_entry.id   8129b744e0e82b71d82a043b711ef0e6
#
_cell.length_a   1.000
_cell.length_b   1.000
_cell.length_c   1.000
_cell.angle_alpha   90.00
_cell.angle_beta   90.00
_cell.angle_gamma   90.00
#
_symmetry.space_group_name_H-M   'P 1'
#
loop_
_entity.id
_entity.type
_entity.pdbx_description
1 polymer ?
#
loop_
_entity_poly.entity_id
_entity_poly.type
_entity_poly.pdbx_seq_one_letter_code
_entity_poly.pdbx_strand_id
1 'polypeptide(L)'
;MKVIFVALLSVCAVACGTGESRLPVQRWQDAVIGVETRPAPVVVGMNEFLISGTRPPRRAASDMLVFIRMSDNEPWVQSIQDGHTGIYRRALKVGEGPQILQVRLKRGPEETVLRYPLPRVNPP
;
A
#
# COMPACT_ATOMS: atom_id res chain seq x y z
N MET A 1 -10.55 -26.32 54.90
CA MET A 1 -9.49 -25.90 53.95
C MET A 1 -10.12 -25.75 52.57
N LYS A 2 -10.23 -24.52 52.09
CA LYS A 2 -10.68 -24.29 50.74
C LYS A 2 -9.44 -24.05 49.88
N VAL A 3 -9.22 -24.91 48.92
CA VAL A 3 -8.17 -24.71 47.92
C VAL A 3 -8.78 -23.88 46.78
N ILE A 4 -8.32 -22.64 46.63
CA ILE A 4 -8.72 -21.81 45.54
C ILE A 4 -7.79 -22.09 44.37
N PHE A 5 -8.30 -22.78 43.34
CA PHE A 5 -7.61 -22.93 42.08
C PHE A 5 -7.79 -21.63 41.28
N VAL A 6 -6.77 -20.83 41.22
CA VAL A 6 -6.72 -19.71 40.28
C VAL A 6 -6.27 -20.29 38.94
N ALA A 7 -7.23 -20.53 38.08
CA ALA A 7 -6.93 -20.83 36.68
C ALA A 7 -6.39 -19.57 36.01
N LEU A 8 -5.08 -19.52 35.85
CA LEU A 8 -4.44 -18.48 35.06
C LEU A 8 -4.74 -18.77 33.60
N LEU A 9 -5.74 -18.08 33.06
CA LEU A 9 -6.03 -18.10 31.64
C LEU A 9 -4.92 -17.29 30.94
N SER A 10 -3.90 -18.00 30.46
CA SER A 10 -2.90 -17.42 29.59
C SER A 10 -3.55 -17.18 28.23
N VAL A 11 -3.99 -15.95 28.00
CA VAL A 11 -4.40 -15.51 26.67
C VAL A 11 -3.14 -15.35 25.84
N CYS A 12 -2.81 -16.39 25.08
CA CYS A 12 -1.82 -16.27 24.03
C CYS A 12 -2.43 -15.39 22.94
N ALA A 13 -2.14 -14.09 22.99
CA ALA A 13 -2.36 -13.23 21.84
C ALA A 13 -1.41 -13.69 20.74
N VAL A 14 -1.91 -14.51 19.84
CA VAL A 14 -1.21 -14.84 18.62
C VAL A 14 -1.25 -13.60 17.75
N ALA A 15 -0.25 -12.73 17.89
CA ALA A 15 0.00 -11.70 16.90
C ALA A 15 0.43 -12.41 15.61
N CYS A 16 -0.50 -12.61 14.69
CA CYS A 16 -0.18 -13.02 13.33
C CYS A 16 0.56 -11.89 12.65
N GLY A 17 1.87 -11.77 12.88
CA GLY A 17 2.77 -10.88 12.17
C GLY A 17 3.09 -11.43 10.79
N THR A 18 2.07 -11.68 9.98
CA THR A 18 2.27 -11.88 8.56
C THR A 18 2.54 -10.53 7.94
N GLY A 19 3.64 -10.40 7.18
CA GLY A 19 3.93 -9.20 6.44
C GLY A 19 2.71 -8.80 5.62
N GLU A 20 2.04 -7.73 6.04
CA GLU A 20 0.90 -7.21 5.32
C GLU A 20 1.38 -6.63 4.00
N SER A 21 0.81 -7.12 2.89
CA SER A 21 1.08 -6.59 1.56
C SER A 21 0.43 -5.22 1.34
N ARG A 22 -0.51 -4.84 2.21
CA ARG A 22 -1.30 -3.63 2.10
C ARG A 22 -0.85 -2.57 3.09
N LEU A 23 -0.71 -1.35 2.59
CA LEU A 23 -0.49 -0.16 3.37
C LEU A 23 -1.82 0.45 3.81
N PRO A 24 -1.83 1.31 4.86
CA PRO A 24 -3.04 2.04 5.23
C PRO A 24 -3.62 2.81 4.05
N VAL A 25 -4.93 2.69 3.83
CA VAL A 25 -5.62 3.36 2.74
C VAL A 25 -5.72 4.86 2.99
N GLN A 26 -5.77 5.63 1.90
CA GLN A 26 -6.03 7.07 1.93
C GLN A 26 -7.23 7.39 1.04
N ARG A 27 -7.88 8.50 1.34
CA ARG A 27 -9.02 8.96 0.55
C ARG A 27 -8.62 10.14 -0.31
N TRP A 28 -9.16 10.15 -1.51
CA TRP A 28 -9.11 11.31 -2.41
C TRP A 28 -10.44 11.44 -3.14
N GLN A 29 -11.13 12.57 -2.93
CA GLN A 29 -12.48 12.79 -3.44
C GLN A 29 -13.41 11.64 -2.98
N ASP A 30 -14.12 11.00 -3.89
CA ASP A 30 -15.01 9.88 -3.62
C ASP A 30 -14.32 8.51 -3.62
N ALA A 31 -13.01 8.48 -3.83
CA ALA A 31 -12.26 7.24 -3.97
C ALA A 31 -11.43 6.90 -2.72
N VAL A 32 -11.32 5.62 -2.43
CA VAL A 32 -10.38 5.06 -1.47
C VAL A 32 -9.20 4.50 -2.25
N ILE A 33 -8.01 4.94 -1.91
CA ILE A 33 -6.78 4.58 -2.60
C ILE A 33 -5.95 3.67 -1.70
N GLY A 34 -5.71 2.46 -2.16
CA GLY A 34 -4.89 1.47 -1.47
C GLY A 34 -3.61 1.18 -2.24
N VAL A 35 -2.61 0.73 -1.53
CA VAL A 35 -1.34 0.27 -2.10
C VAL A 35 -1.01 -1.11 -1.56
N GLU A 36 -0.75 -2.01 -2.48
CA GLU A 36 -0.25 -3.36 -2.19
C GLU A 36 1.10 -3.53 -2.88
N THR A 37 2.00 -4.25 -2.24
CA THR A 37 3.35 -4.49 -2.76
C THR A 37 3.59 -5.97 -3.04
N ARG A 38 4.38 -6.25 -4.06
CA ARG A 38 4.86 -7.60 -4.38
C ARG A 38 6.36 -7.56 -4.68
N PRO A 39 7.18 -8.26 -3.86
CA PRO A 39 6.81 -9.06 -2.70
C PRO A 39 6.32 -8.24 -1.52
N ALA A 40 5.77 -8.90 -0.53
CA ALA A 40 5.35 -8.29 0.72
C ALA A 40 6.06 -9.01 1.90
N PRO A 41 6.76 -8.26 2.75
CA PRO A 41 7.03 -6.83 2.68
C PRO A 41 7.95 -6.45 1.52
N VAL A 42 8.05 -5.15 1.27
CA VAL A 42 8.95 -4.57 0.27
C VAL A 42 10.40 -4.99 0.51
N VAL A 43 11.11 -5.28 -0.57
CA VAL A 43 12.54 -5.65 -0.53
C VAL A 43 13.39 -4.59 -1.26
N VAL A 44 14.67 -4.58 -1.00
CA VAL A 44 15.64 -3.80 -1.81
C VAL A 44 15.65 -4.35 -3.23
N GLY A 45 15.59 -3.48 -4.21
CA GLY A 45 15.51 -3.84 -5.62
C GLY A 45 14.13 -3.61 -6.21
N MET A 46 13.79 -4.39 -7.22
CA MET A 46 12.52 -4.22 -7.92
C MET A 46 11.34 -4.77 -7.13
N ASN A 47 10.33 -3.95 -6.95
CA ASN A 47 9.04 -4.32 -6.36
C ASN A 47 7.93 -3.89 -7.29
N GLU A 48 6.87 -4.70 -7.40
CA GLU A 48 5.65 -4.30 -8.06
C GLU A 48 4.74 -3.59 -7.07
N PHE A 49 4.21 -2.46 -7.47
CA PHE A 49 3.22 -1.71 -6.72
C PHE A 49 1.86 -1.80 -7.41
N LEU A 50 0.86 -2.20 -6.65
CA LEU A 50 -0.53 -2.25 -7.09
C LEU A 50 -1.29 -1.15 -6.38
N ILE A 51 -1.72 -0.15 -7.14
CA ILE A 51 -2.50 0.97 -6.63
C ILE A 51 -3.96 0.64 -6.93
N SER A 52 -4.78 0.52 -5.89
CA SER A 52 -6.20 0.26 -6.05
C SER A 52 -7.01 1.53 -5.83
N GLY A 53 -7.92 1.82 -6.73
CA GLY A 53 -8.90 2.87 -6.57
C GLY A 53 -10.30 2.28 -6.49
N THR A 54 -11.01 2.57 -5.42
CA THR A 54 -12.37 2.05 -5.18
C THR A 54 -13.29 3.18 -4.74
N ARG A 55 -14.45 3.25 -5.36
CA ARG A 55 -15.55 4.09 -4.89
C ARG A 55 -16.50 3.22 -4.06
N PRO A 56 -16.69 3.51 -2.76
CA PRO A 56 -17.65 2.77 -1.98
C PRO A 56 -19.06 2.84 -2.57
N PRO A 57 -19.86 1.78 -2.50
CA PRO A 57 -19.59 0.54 -1.79
C PRO A 57 -18.77 -0.51 -2.55
N ARG A 58 -18.77 -0.55 -3.87
CA ARG A 58 -18.11 -1.62 -4.64
C ARG A 58 -17.82 -1.23 -6.10
N ARG A 59 -17.44 -0.01 -6.36
CA ARG A 59 -17.13 0.45 -7.71
C ARG A 59 -15.63 0.64 -7.88
N ALA A 60 -15.12 0.21 -9.01
CA ALA A 60 -13.76 0.52 -9.40
C ALA A 60 -13.63 1.99 -9.80
N ALA A 61 -12.61 2.68 -9.28
CA ALA A 61 -12.22 3.98 -9.76
C ALA A 61 -11.30 3.82 -10.97
N SER A 62 -11.89 3.57 -12.14
CA SER A 62 -11.18 3.24 -13.37
C SER A 62 -10.88 4.44 -14.26
N ASP A 63 -11.29 5.64 -13.85
CA ASP A 63 -11.21 6.88 -14.62
C ASP A 63 -10.04 7.79 -14.20
N MET A 64 -9.01 7.22 -13.61
CA MET A 64 -7.82 7.96 -13.16
C MET A 64 -6.60 7.67 -14.02
N LEU A 65 -5.68 8.63 -14.05
CA LEU A 65 -4.28 8.39 -14.39
C LEU A 65 -3.49 8.30 -13.09
N VAL A 66 -2.65 7.28 -12.98
CA VAL A 66 -1.87 7.01 -11.78
C VAL A 66 -0.39 6.97 -12.14
N PHE A 67 0.39 7.79 -11.44
CA PHE A 67 1.85 7.85 -11.59
C PHE A 67 2.50 7.58 -10.24
N ILE A 68 3.62 6.89 -10.24
CA ILE A 68 4.37 6.60 -9.01
C ILE A 68 5.84 6.95 -9.16
N ARG A 69 6.48 7.25 -8.03
CA ARG A 69 7.92 7.40 -7.91
C ARG A 69 8.36 7.22 -6.46
N MET A 70 9.64 6.97 -6.25
CA MET A 70 10.19 6.74 -4.92
C MET A 70 10.85 7.99 -4.30
N SER A 71 11.14 9.00 -5.08
CA SER A 71 11.75 10.24 -4.57
C SER A 71 11.44 11.43 -5.46
N ASP A 72 11.63 12.64 -4.90
CA ASP A 72 11.41 13.89 -5.63
C ASP A 72 12.38 14.07 -6.80
N ASN A 73 13.51 13.36 -6.79
CA ASN A 73 14.54 13.42 -7.83
C ASN A 73 14.28 12.45 -8.99
N GLU A 74 13.30 11.59 -8.85
CA GLU A 74 12.96 10.62 -9.89
C GLU A 74 11.81 11.12 -10.76
N PRO A 75 11.79 10.76 -12.04
CA PRO A 75 10.65 11.07 -12.89
C PRO A 75 9.43 10.28 -12.45
N TRP A 76 8.24 10.85 -12.66
CA TRP A 76 6.99 10.13 -12.50
C TRP A 76 6.88 9.01 -13.54
N VAL A 77 6.49 7.83 -13.11
CA VAL A 77 6.30 6.67 -13.96
C VAL A 77 4.83 6.29 -13.95
N GLN A 78 4.22 6.25 -15.13
CA GLN A 78 2.80 5.92 -15.25
C GLN A 78 2.57 4.44 -14.93
N SER A 79 1.61 4.18 -14.04
CA SER A 79 1.09 2.84 -13.77
C SER A 79 0.05 2.45 -14.82
N ILE A 80 0.03 1.17 -15.16
CA ILE A 80 -0.89 0.65 -16.16
C ILE A 80 -2.07 0.00 -15.45
N GLN A 81 -3.28 0.42 -15.82
CA GLN A 81 -4.48 -0.19 -15.27
C GLN A 81 -4.76 -1.55 -15.91
N ASP A 82 -5.15 -2.51 -15.08
CA ASP A 82 -5.64 -3.81 -15.53
C ASP A 82 -7.08 -3.66 -16.03
N GLY A 83 -7.26 -3.40 -17.34
CA GLY A 83 -8.58 -3.17 -17.90
C GLY A 83 -9.32 -2.01 -17.21
N HIS A 84 -10.46 -2.29 -16.63
CA HIS A 84 -11.30 -1.34 -15.90
C HIS A 84 -11.49 -1.72 -14.43
N THR A 85 -10.53 -2.43 -13.87
CA THR A 85 -10.62 -2.96 -12.50
C THR A 85 -10.33 -1.94 -11.41
N GLY A 86 -9.79 -0.78 -11.77
CA GLY A 86 -9.31 0.21 -10.79
C GLY A 86 -8.00 -0.21 -10.13
N ILE A 87 -7.31 -1.19 -10.68
CA ILE A 87 -6.00 -1.64 -10.21
C ILE A 87 -4.94 -1.21 -11.22
N TYR A 88 -4.00 -0.40 -10.73
CA TYR A 88 -2.93 0.20 -11.53
C TYR A 88 -1.59 -0.38 -11.07
N ARG A 89 -0.80 -0.91 -11.99
CA ARG A 89 0.44 -1.63 -11.69
C ARG A 89 1.66 -0.96 -12.27
N ARG A 90 2.73 -0.93 -11.50
CA ARG A 90 4.06 -0.57 -11.97
C ARG A 90 5.13 -1.11 -11.04
N ALA A 91 6.24 -1.56 -11.60
CA ALA A 91 7.44 -1.93 -10.85
C ALA A 91 8.37 -0.73 -10.70
N LEU A 92 8.92 -0.55 -9.51
CA LEU A 92 9.94 0.45 -9.21
C LEU A 92 11.08 -0.18 -8.42
N LYS A 93 12.26 0.39 -8.57
CA LYS A 93 13.42 0.04 -7.75
C LYS A 93 13.34 0.75 -6.41
N VAL A 94 13.46 0.00 -5.32
CA VAL A 94 13.43 0.49 -3.95
C VAL A 94 14.80 0.34 -3.31
N GLY A 95 15.27 1.39 -2.64
CA GLY A 95 16.52 1.40 -1.90
C GLY A 95 16.38 0.94 -0.46
N GLU A 96 17.49 0.94 0.27
CA GLU A 96 17.53 0.60 1.69
C GLU A 96 16.97 1.71 2.59
N GLY A 97 16.56 1.32 3.80
CA GLY A 97 16.13 2.23 4.85
C GLY A 97 14.71 2.74 4.69
N PRO A 98 14.39 3.88 5.31
CA PRO A 98 13.07 4.50 5.19
C PRO A 98 12.79 4.94 3.75
N GLN A 99 11.66 4.50 3.20
CA GLN A 99 11.23 4.82 1.85
C GLN A 99 9.79 5.32 1.88
N ILE A 100 9.46 6.24 0.99
CA ILE A 100 8.11 6.76 0.82
C ILE A 100 7.73 6.63 -0.65
N LEU A 101 6.66 5.87 -0.92
CA LEU A 101 6.08 5.83 -2.25
C LEU A 101 5.23 7.08 -2.47
N GLN A 102 5.47 7.78 -3.54
CA GLN A 102 4.64 8.90 -3.97
C GLN A 102 3.70 8.42 -5.07
N VAL A 103 2.40 8.70 -4.89
CA VAL A 103 1.35 8.33 -5.82
C VAL A 103 0.65 9.60 -6.29
N ARG A 104 0.79 9.92 -7.56
CA ARG A 104 0.13 11.05 -8.19
C ARG A 104 -1.12 10.56 -8.91
N LEU A 105 -2.25 11.13 -8.55
CA LEU A 105 -3.55 10.80 -9.11
C LEU A 105 -4.05 11.98 -9.93
N LYS A 106 -4.57 11.70 -11.11
CA LYS A 106 -5.21 12.70 -11.98
C LYS A 106 -6.57 12.19 -12.45
N ARG A 107 -7.56 13.05 -12.33
CA ARG A 107 -8.90 12.81 -12.86
C ARG A 107 -9.39 14.13 -13.51
N GLY A 108 -9.34 14.21 -14.83
CA GLY A 108 -9.61 15.44 -15.52
C GLY A 108 -8.68 16.57 -15.04
N PRO A 109 -9.22 17.73 -14.63
CA PRO A 109 -8.40 18.83 -14.11
C PRO A 109 -7.96 18.64 -12.65
N GLU A 110 -8.52 17.64 -11.94
CA GLU A 110 -8.23 17.39 -10.53
C GLU A 110 -6.98 16.53 -10.40
N GLU A 111 -6.11 16.90 -9.45
CA GLU A 111 -4.84 16.24 -9.23
C GLU A 111 -4.43 16.28 -7.76
N THR A 112 -3.79 15.22 -7.28
CA THR A 112 -3.20 15.16 -5.96
C THR A 112 -1.98 14.25 -5.94
N VAL A 113 -1.17 14.38 -4.91
CA VAL A 113 -0.07 13.46 -4.60
C VAL A 113 -0.31 12.89 -3.20
N LEU A 114 -0.41 11.58 -3.12
CA LEU A 114 -0.49 10.84 -1.86
C LEU A 114 0.89 10.27 -1.53
N ARG A 115 1.19 10.20 -0.23
CA ARG A 115 2.45 9.64 0.28
C ARG A 115 2.15 8.40 1.11
N TYR A 116 2.84 7.32 0.79
CA TYR A 116 2.73 6.05 1.49
C TYR A 116 4.10 5.67 2.06
N PRO A 117 4.33 5.90 3.37
CA PRO A 117 5.53 5.38 4.01
C PRO A 117 5.55 3.86 3.92
N LEU A 118 6.64 3.32 3.38
CA LEU A 118 6.83 1.88 3.30
C LEU A 118 7.40 1.35 4.61
N PRO A 119 7.17 0.07 4.93
CA PRO A 119 7.91 -0.57 6.00
C PRO A 119 9.41 -0.44 5.74
N ARG A 120 10.20 -0.33 6.82
CA ARG A 120 11.65 -0.19 6.67
C ARG A 120 12.21 -1.33 5.83
N VAL A 121 12.92 -0.96 4.78
CA VAL A 121 13.51 -1.92 3.86
C VAL A 121 14.90 -2.28 4.34
N ASN A 122 15.10 -3.56 4.65
CA ASN A 122 16.39 -4.09 5.06
C ASN A 122 17.12 -4.67 3.84
N PRO A 123 18.48 -4.64 3.83
CA PRO A 123 19.24 -5.32 2.79
C PRO A 123 18.93 -6.83 2.80
N PRO A 124 19.03 -7.49 1.66
CA PRO A 124 18.78 -8.93 1.56
C PRO A 124 19.78 -9.76 2.38
#